data_6cac421fa7da0f8bf4bb4b5fa7d97524
#
_entry.id   6cac421fa7da0f8bf4bb4b5fa7d97524
#
_cell.length_a   1.000
_cell.length_b   1.000
_cell.length_c   1.000
_cell.angle_alpha   90.00
_cell.angle_beta   90.00
_cell.angle_gamma   90.00
#
_symmetry.space_group_name_H-M   'P 1'
#
loop_
_entity.id
_entity.type
_entity.pdbx_description
1 polymer ?
#
loop_
_entity_poly.entity_id
_entity_poly.type
_entity_poly.pdbx_seq_one_letter_code
_entity_poly.pdbx_strand_id
1 'polypeptide(L)'
;MNHKTIRLFVGVFYLIFFSALGKSQNIIVILSDDHRYDFMSFMEESPEFLETPNLDRLAAEGAHLTNAFVSTSLCSPSRASILTGQYMRNHRVVDNQRPVPEGTRFFPEYLQEAGYQTGYVGKWHMGHEDDTPRKGFDHWVSFAGQGTYFDPTFNINGKRKSFKGYNADLLTDQAISWLNQVSKPNKKKKPFFLQIGYKAVHYPFQPPPRHAERYSDKKIDYPETMANTEENYQTQSNWIRERRYGIHGIDHMETGALDKDPV
;
A
#
# COMPACT_ATOMS: atom_id res chain seq x y z
N MET A 1 44.15 12.96 -41.33
CA MET A 1 43.02 12.19 -40.76
C MET A 1 42.11 11.71 -41.86
N ASN A 2 41.94 10.42 -42.00
CA ASN A 2 41.35 9.81 -43.22
C ASN A 2 39.82 9.99 -43.18
N HIS A 3 39.19 10.36 -44.28
CA HIS A 3 37.72 10.60 -44.41
C HIS A 3 36.86 9.43 -43.91
N LYS A 4 37.39 8.22 -43.86
CA LYS A 4 36.67 7.06 -43.28
C LYS A 4 36.58 7.12 -41.73
N THR A 5 37.57 7.69 -41.05
CA THR A 5 37.59 7.81 -39.57
C THR A 5 36.62 8.87 -39.09
N ILE A 6 36.43 9.97 -39.83
CA ILE A 6 35.47 11.03 -39.52
C ILE A 6 34.03 10.54 -39.64
N ARG A 7 33.73 9.71 -40.66
CA ARG A 7 32.38 9.12 -40.84
C ARG A 7 32.01 8.13 -39.75
N LEU A 8 32.98 7.40 -39.21
CA LEU A 8 32.75 6.46 -38.12
C LEU A 8 32.45 7.20 -36.78
N PHE A 9 33.16 8.27 -36.48
CA PHE A 9 32.94 9.08 -35.28
C PHE A 9 31.59 9.81 -35.32
N VAL A 10 31.17 10.33 -36.44
CA VAL A 10 29.84 10.99 -36.57
C VAL A 10 28.72 9.96 -36.43
N GLY A 11 28.90 8.75 -37.01
CA GLY A 11 27.89 7.67 -36.88
C GLY A 11 27.73 7.14 -35.45
N VAL A 12 28.80 7.03 -34.69
CA VAL A 12 28.76 6.61 -33.27
C VAL A 12 28.17 7.70 -32.39
N PHE A 13 28.46 8.96 -32.64
CA PHE A 13 27.83 10.08 -31.91
C PHE A 13 26.31 10.18 -32.17
N TYR A 14 25.85 9.88 -33.37
CA TYR A 14 24.42 9.86 -33.69
C TYR A 14 23.67 8.68 -33.02
N LEU A 15 24.33 7.53 -32.88
CA LEU A 15 23.77 6.36 -32.20
C LEU A 15 23.65 6.55 -30.68
N ILE A 16 24.54 7.31 -30.05
CA ILE A 16 24.51 7.60 -28.61
C ILE A 16 23.40 8.62 -28.26
N PHE A 17 23.08 9.55 -29.17
CA PHE A 17 22.03 10.55 -28.94
C PHE A 17 20.60 10.03 -29.15
N PHE A 18 20.40 8.90 -29.87
CA PHE A 18 19.06 8.35 -30.13
C PHE A 18 18.56 7.40 -29.06
N SER A 19 19.39 6.99 -28.10
CA SER A 19 19.03 6.02 -27.05
C SER A 19 18.43 6.64 -25.78
N ALA A 20 18.16 7.93 -25.71
CA ALA A 20 17.76 8.62 -24.49
C ALA A 20 16.35 9.26 -24.52
N LEU A 21 15.48 8.87 -25.44
CA LEU A 21 14.08 9.29 -25.42
C LEU A 21 13.18 8.18 -24.86
N GLY A 22 13.59 7.60 -23.73
CA GLY A 22 12.69 6.80 -22.91
C GLY A 22 11.55 7.70 -22.41
N LYS A 23 10.32 7.45 -22.86
CA LYS A 23 9.17 8.15 -22.30
C LYS A 23 9.05 7.75 -20.83
N SER A 24 9.12 8.73 -19.93
CA SER A 24 8.86 8.48 -18.50
C SER A 24 7.45 7.89 -18.35
N GLN A 25 7.36 6.75 -17.66
CA GLN A 25 6.08 6.06 -17.43
C GLN A 25 5.34 6.68 -16.24
N ASN A 26 4.02 6.67 -16.30
CA ASN A 26 3.21 6.95 -15.13
C ASN A 26 3.27 5.76 -14.16
N ILE A 27 3.27 6.04 -12.87
CA ILE A 27 3.38 5.01 -11.83
C ILE A 27 2.20 5.18 -10.87
N ILE A 28 1.47 4.09 -10.64
CA ILE A 28 0.42 4.01 -9.61
C ILE A 28 0.77 2.84 -8.70
N VAL A 29 0.88 3.11 -7.41
CA VAL A 29 1.05 2.09 -6.38
C VAL A 29 -0.25 2.01 -5.59
N ILE A 30 -0.87 0.85 -5.53
CA ILE A 30 -2.06 0.58 -4.74
C ILE A 30 -1.68 -0.40 -3.64
N LEU A 31 -1.88 0.00 -2.38
CA LEU A 31 -1.56 -0.78 -1.21
C LEU A 31 -2.84 -1.06 -0.42
N SER A 32 -3.21 -2.33 -0.29
CA SER A 32 -4.20 -2.80 0.68
C SER A 32 -3.54 -3.07 2.02
N ASP A 33 -4.32 -2.97 3.11
CA ASP A 33 -3.83 -3.16 4.48
C ASP A 33 -4.28 -4.55 5.00
N ASP A 34 -3.34 -5.34 5.49
CA ASP A 34 -3.54 -6.69 6.02
C ASP A 34 -4.23 -7.68 5.05
N HIS A 35 -4.12 -7.45 3.74
CA HIS A 35 -4.65 -8.35 2.74
C HIS A 35 -3.75 -9.59 2.60
N ARG A 36 -4.28 -10.77 2.86
CA ARG A 36 -3.58 -12.04 2.71
C ARG A 36 -3.29 -12.31 1.23
N TYR A 37 -2.13 -12.89 0.94
CA TYR A 37 -1.69 -13.20 -0.42
C TYR A 37 -2.59 -14.25 -1.11
N ASP A 38 -3.16 -15.18 -0.33
CA ASP A 38 -4.02 -16.27 -0.79
C ASP A 38 -5.51 -15.87 -0.92
N PHE A 39 -5.87 -14.61 -0.64
CA PHE A 39 -7.22 -14.07 -0.84
C PHE A 39 -7.35 -13.24 -2.12
N MET A 40 -6.88 -13.82 -3.22
CA MET A 40 -7.08 -13.33 -4.59
C MET A 40 -7.55 -14.52 -5.42
N SER A 41 -8.70 -14.39 -6.12
CA SER A 41 -9.37 -15.55 -6.76
C SER A 41 -8.56 -16.26 -7.86
N PHE A 42 -7.47 -15.66 -8.34
CA PHE A 42 -6.55 -16.32 -9.26
C PHE A 42 -5.48 -17.19 -8.56
N MET A 43 -5.44 -17.18 -7.21
CA MET A 43 -4.52 -18.03 -6.44
C MET A 43 -5.12 -19.41 -6.24
N GLU A 44 -4.27 -20.45 -6.32
CA GLU A 44 -4.70 -21.84 -6.17
C GLU A 44 -5.27 -22.12 -4.76
N GLU A 45 -4.72 -21.44 -3.75
CA GLU A 45 -5.12 -21.61 -2.34
C GLU A 45 -6.32 -20.75 -1.95
N SER A 46 -6.87 -19.94 -2.87
CA SER A 46 -7.98 -19.05 -2.53
C SER A 46 -9.28 -19.84 -2.29
N PRO A 47 -10.18 -19.35 -1.40
CA PRO A 47 -11.50 -19.95 -1.26
C PRO A 47 -12.25 -19.94 -2.60
N GLU A 48 -12.83 -21.10 -2.99
CA GLU A 48 -13.50 -21.26 -4.29
C GLU A 48 -14.61 -20.24 -4.58
N PHE A 49 -15.25 -19.73 -3.53
CA PHE A 49 -16.31 -18.74 -3.65
C PHE A 49 -15.81 -17.30 -3.78
N LEU A 50 -14.51 -17.06 -3.57
CA LEU A 50 -13.94 -15.71 -3.60
C LEU A 50 -13.88 -15.19 -5.03
N GLU A 51 -14.31 -13.95 -5.23
CA GLU A 51 -14.24 -13.27 -6.51
C GLU A 51 -13.48 -11.94 -6.39
N THR A 52 -12.35 -11.84 -7.09
CA THR A 52 -11.53 -10.63 -7.19
C THR A 52 -11.27 -10.21 -8.65
N PRO A 53 -12.33 -9.98 -9.45
CA PRO A 53 -12.24 -9.90 -10.91
C PRO A 53 -11.29 -8.80 -11.42
N ASN A 54 -11.13 -7.71 -10.67
CA ASN A 54 -10.21 -6.64 -11.05
C ASN A 54 -8.75 -6.99 -10.75
N LEU A 55 -8.47 -7.73 -9.66
CA LEU A 55 -7.13 -8.26 -9.38
C LEU A 55 -6.76 -9.36 -10.36
N ASP A 56 -7.71 -10.24 -10.69
CA ASP A 56 -7.52 -11.31 -11.67
C ASP A 56 -7.15 -10.73 -13.04
N ARG A 57 -7.83 -9.66 -13.47
CA ARG A 57 -7.49 -8.95 -14.70
C ARG A 57 -6.08 -8.35 -14.65
N LEU A 58 -5.70 -7.71 -13.54
CA LEU A 58 -4.36 -7.16 -13.38
C LEU A 58 -3.29 -8.25 -13.44
N ALA A 59 -3.54 -9.41 -12.82
CA ALA A 59 -2.64 -10.56 -12.87
C ALA A 59 -2.52 -11.12 -14.31
N ALA A 60 -3.64 -11.22 -15.04
CA ALA A 60 -3.68 -11.75 -16.39
C ALA A 60 -3.04 -10.81 -17.44
N GLU A 61 -3.19 -9.49 -17.29
CA GLU A 61 -2.66 -8.48 -18.20
C GLU A 61 -1.24 -8.00 -17.83
N GLY A 62 -0.76 -8.35 -16.63
CA GLY A 62 0.49 -7.87 -16.06
C GLY A 62 1.41 -9.01 -15.62
N ALA A 63 1.96 -8.88 -14.41
CA ALA A 63 2.83 -9.87 -13.79
C ALA A 63 2.46 -10.06 -12.32
N HIS A 64 2.30 -11.31 -11.90
CA HIS A 64 2.19 -11.68 -10.49
C HIS A 64 3.56 -12.06 -9.93
N LEU A 65 3.99 -11.37 -8.88
CA LEU A 65 5.25 -11.65 -8.19
C LEU A 65 5.01 -12.67 -7.06
N THR A 66 5.24 -13.94 -7.36
CA THR A 66 4.98 -15.06 -6.44
C THR A 66 5.88 -15.09 -5.20
N ASN A 67 7.05 -14.46 -5.27
CA ASN A 67 8.05 -14.44 -4.19
C ASN A 67 8.32 -13.02 -3.70
N ALA A 68 7.26 -12.25 -3.43
CA ALA A 68 7.36 -10.94 -2.79
C ALA A 68 7.20 -11.09 -1.27
N PHE A 69 8.17 -10.55 -0.51
CA PHE A 69 8.21 -10.69 0.95
C PHE A 69 8.23 -9.33 1.62
N VAL A 70 7.48 -9.19 2.71
CA VAL A 70 7.50 -8.01 3.56
C VAL A 70 8.66 -8.10 4.53
N SER A 71 9.53 -7.08 4.55
CA SER A 71 10.70 -7.06 5.45
C SER A 71 10.34 -6.93 6.93
N THR A 72 9.22 -6.27 7.23
CA THR A 72 8.64 -6.12 8.57
C THR A 72 7.12 -6.06 8.45
N SER A 73 6.43 -7.10 8.91
CA SER A 73 4.98 -7.28 8.79
C SER A 73 4.22 -6.47 9.85
N LEU A 74 4.35 -5.15 9.81
CA LEU A 74 3.64 -4.19 10.67
C LEU A 74 3.40 -2.90 9.88
N CYS A 75 2.24 -2.28 10.04
CA CYS A 75 1.77 -1.16 9.21
C CYS A 75 2.82 -0.07 8.99
N SER A 76 3.25 0.63 10.04
CA SER A 76 4.16 1.77 9.93
C SER A 76 5.56 1.38 9.43
N PRO A 77 6.22 0.33 9.97
CA PRO A 77 7.50 -0.13 9.45
C PRO A 77 7.47 -0.57 7.99
N SER A 78 6.41 -1.27 7.57
CA SER A 78 6.23 -1.69 6.18
C SER A 78 6.08 -0.48 5.24
N ARG A 79 5.24 0.49 5.61
CA ARG A 79 5.04 1.73 4.85
C ARG A 79 6.33 2.55 4.74
N ALA A 80 7.10 2.64 5.83
CA ALA A 80 8.40 3.28 5.82
C ALA A 80 9.38 2.55 4.90
N SER A 81 9.42 1.21 4.94
CA SER A 81 10.26 0.41 4.02
C SER A 81 9.89 0.64 2.57
N ILE A 82 8.60 0.67 2.23
CA ILE A 82 8.11 0.93 0.86
C ILE A 82 8.55 2.33 0.40
N LEU A 83 8.36 3.36 1.24
CA LEU A 83 8.62 4.74 0.85
C LEU A 83 10.10 5.13 0.85
N THR A 84 10.94 4.45 1.64
CA THR A 84 12.38 4.75 1.75
C THR A 84 13.26 3.80 0.95
N GLY A 85 12.74 2.61 0.57
CA GLY A 85 13.56 1.52 0.02
C GLY A 85 14.55 0.93 1.02
N GLN A 86 14.32 1.12 2.34
CA GLN A 86 15.26 0.72 3.38
C GLN A 86 14.64 -0.32 4.32
N TYR A 87 15.48 -1.10 4.98
CA TYR A 87 15.08 -1.96 6.08
C TYR A 87 14.80 -1.15 7.36
N MET A 88 13.94 -1.69 8.23
CA MET A 88 13.53 -1.09 9.49
C MET A 88 14.71 -0.58 10.34
N ARG A 89 15.81 -1.32 10.40
CA ARG A 89 17.02 -0.91 11.13
C ARG A 89 17.62 0.43 10.63
N ASN A 90 17.40 0.78 9.37
CA ASN A 90 17.93 1.99 8.74
C ASN A 90 16.95 3.16 8.87
N HIS A 91 15.67 2.96 8.50
CA HIS A 91 14.66 4.02 8.59
C HIS A 91 14.11 4.25 10.01
N ARG A 92 14.39 3.38 10.98
CA ARG A 92 14.09 3.53 12.41
C ARG A 92 12.61 3.60 12.81
N VAL A 93 11.69 3.40 11.91
CA VAL A 93 10.26 3.23 12.22
C VAL A 93 10.05 1.77 12.64
N VAL A 94 10.04 1.52 13.93
CA VAL A 94 10.09 0.15 14.51
C VAL A 94 8.74 -0.35 15.01
N ASP A 95 7.77 0.55 15.15
CA ASP A 95 6.42 0.27 15.64
C ASP A 95 5.40 1.24 15.02
N ASN A 96 4.12 1.07 15.37
CA ASN A 96 3.03 1.92 14.85
C ASN A 96 2.90 3.28 15.56
N GLN A 97 3.69 3.55 16.57
CA GLN A 97 3.61 4.79 17.37
C GLN A 97 4.66 5.81 16.96
N ARG A 98 5.83 5.33 16.54
CA ARG A 98 6.96 6.21 16.25
C ARG A 98 6.79 6.93 14.93
N PRO A 99 7.04 8.26 14.92
CA PRO A 99 7.11 9.01 13.68
C PRO A 99 8.35 8.61 12.87
N VAL A 100 8.33 8.96 11.62
CA VAL A 100 9.53 8.90 10.77
C VAL A 100 10.55 9.88 11.31
N PRO A 101 11.84 9.48 11.48
CA PRO A 101 12.89 10.39 11.91
C PRO A 101 12.98 11.63 11.01
N GLU A 102 13.27 12.77 11.63
CA GLU A 102 13.47 14.03 10.91
C GLU A 102 14.60 13.86 9.86
N GLY A 103 14.41 14.48 8.70
CA GLY A 103 15.36 14.38 7.59
C GLY A 103 15.26 13.09 6.78
N THR A 104 14.37 12.17 7.11
CA THR A 104 14.13 10.98 6.28
C THR A 104 13.63 11.41 4.91
N ARG A 105 14.32 10.93 3.88
CA ARG A 105 13.98 11.21 2.50
C ARG A 105 13.21 10.03 1.90
N PHE A 106 12.08 10.32 1.27
CA PHE A 106 11.23 9.36 0.59
C PHE A 106 11.52 9.31 -0.91
N PHE A 107 11.36 8.15 -1.54
CA PHE A 107 11.64 8.02 -2.98
C PHE A 107 10.79 8.97 -3.87
N PRO A 108 9.56 9.38 -3.52
CA PRO A 108 8.82 10.36 -4.31
C PRO A 108 9.51 11.71 -4.43
N GLU A 109 10.39 12.10 -3.49
CA GLU A 109 11.19 13.32 -3.61
C GLU A 109 12.15 13.25 -4.82
N TYR A 110 12.75 12.07 -5.04
CA TYR A 110 13.60 11.84 -6.23
C TYR A 110 12.78 11.84 -7.53
N LEU A 111 11.54 11.37 -7.48
CA LEU A 111 10.63 11.44 -8.63
C LEU A 111 10.24 12.90 -8.94
N GLN A 112 10.01 13.75 -7.93
CA GLN A 112 9.78 15.18 -8.13
C GLN A 112 11.00 15.85 -8.79
N GLU A 113 12.21 15.54 -8.33
CA GLU A 113 13.46 16.03 -8.94
C GLU A 113 13.60 15.57 -10.39
N ALA A 114 13.10 14.39 -10.74
CA ALA A 114 13.02 13.88 -12.11
C ALA A 114 11.85 14.44 -12.91
N GLY A 115 11.07 15.38 -12.37
CA GLY A 115 9.99 16.08 -13.05
C GLY A 115 8.62 15.45 -12.98
N TYR A 116 8.42 14.42 -12.15
CA TYR A 116 7.10 13.83 -11.91
C TYR A 116 6.19 14.74 -11.10
N GLN A 117 4.89 14.67 -11.36
CA GLN A 117 3.84 15.12 -10.46
C GLN A 117 3.54 14.00 -9.49
N THR A 118 3.50 14.28 -8.19
CA THR A 118 3.41 13.24 -7.16
C THR A 118 2.17 13.41 -6.30
N GLY A 119 1.46 12.32 -6.04
CA GLY A 119 0.27 12.28 -5.19
C GLY A 119 0.32 11.15 -4.17
N TYR A 120 -0.21 11.43 -2.99
CA TYR A 120 -0.49 10.47 -1.94
C TYR A 120 -1.96 10.53 -1.54
N VAL A 121 -2.64 9.39 -1.53
CA VAL A 121 -4.05 9.29 -1.13
C VAL A 121 -4.21 8.07 -0.21
N GLY A 122 -4.54 8.28 1.06
CA GLY A 122 -4.86 7.19 1.97
C GLY A 122 -4.10 7.18 3.29
N LYS A 123 -3.96 5.99 3.88
CA LYS A 123 -3.39 5.74 5.19
C LYS A 123 -1.89 6.00 5.19
N TRP A 124 -1.45 7.00 5.94
CA TRP A 124 -0.04 7.27 6.24
C TRP A 124 0.48 6.42 7.39
N HIS A 125 -0.11 6.55 8.54
CA HIS A 125 0.09 5.78 9.75
C HIS A 125 1.56 5.67 10.24
N MET A 126 2.39 6.66 9.97
CA MET A 126 3.72 6.78 10.55
C MET A 126 3.76 7.99 11.47
N GLY A 127 3.79 7.76 12.79
CA GLY A 127 3.67 8.79 13.82
C GLY A 127 2.26 8.94 14.39
N HIS A 128 1.60 7.81 14.63
CA HIS A 128 0.29 7.68 15.29
C HIS A 128 -0.78 8.59 14.64
N GLU A 129 -1.11 9.73 15.25
CA GLU A 129 -2.16 10.64 14.77
C GLU A 129 -1.68 11.67 13.73
N ASP A 130 -0.43 11.60 13.28
CA ASP A 130 0.13 12.57 12.34
C ASP A 130 -0.25 12.23 10.89
N ASP A 131 -1.15 13.02 10.32
CA ASP A 131 -1.59 12.95 8.92
C ASP A 131 -1.16 14.16 8.09
N THR A 132 -0.18 14.94 8.56
CA THR A 132 0.27 16.15 7.87
C THR A 132 0.95 15.85 6.54
N PRO A 133 0.84 16.77 5.54
CA PRO A 133 1.50 16.59 4.25
C PRO A 133 3.01 16.37 4.38
N ARG A 134 3.54 15.51 3.54
CA ARG A 134 4.97 15.16 3.52
C ARG A 134 5.66 15.69 2.28
N LYS A 135 6.96 15.98 2.43
CA LYS A 135 7.83 16.26 1.29
C LYS A 135 7.77 15.12 0.29
N GLY A 136 7.93 15.43 -0.98
CA GLY A 136 7.85 14.43 -2.05
C GLY A 136 6.44 14.25 -2.64
N PHE A 137 5.41 14.97 -2.13
CA PHE A 137 4.05 14.90 -2.64
C PHE A 137 3.47 16.28 -2.92
N ASP A 138 3.07 16.52 -4.18
CA ASP A 138 2.39 17.74 -4.63
C ASP A 138 0.90 17.75 -4.25
N HIS A 139 0.33 16.56 -4.09
CA HIS A 139 -1.05 16.34 -3.66
C HIS A 139 -1.08 15.36 -2.50
N TRP A 140 -1.82 15.72 -1.47
CA TRP A 140 -1.90 14.97 -0.24
C TRP A 140 -3.34 14.78 0.21
N VAL A 141 -3.76 13.54 0.41
CA VAL A 141 -5.00 13.18 1.10
C VAL A 141 -4.66 12.07 2.08
N SER A 142 -4.81 12.30 3.37
CA SER A 142 -4.55 11.29 4.39
C SER A 142 -5.51 11.42 5.56
N PHE A 143 -5.39 10.55 6.55
CA PHE A 143 -6.16 10.54 7.77
C PHE A 143 -5.29 10.10 8.95
N ALA A 144 -5.68 10.49 10.17
CA ALA A 144 -4.96 10.17 11.38
C ALA A 144 -5.06 8.68 11.73
N GLY A 145 -3.99 8.12 12.23
CA GLY A 145 -3.89 6.77 12.78
C GLY A 145 -4.39 5.68 11.84
N GLN A 146 -5.24 4.82 12.36
CA GLN A 146 -5.89 3.72 11.60
C GLN A 146 -7.06 4.19 10.74
N GLY A 147 -7.62 5.38 11.00
CA GLY A 147 -8.82 5.88 10.33
C GLY A 147 -10.07 5.05 10.59
N THR A 148 -11.19 5.48 10.03
CA THR A 148 -12.50 4.82 10.11
C THR A 148 -12.93 4.26 8.77
N TYR A 149 -13.80 3.23 8.76
CA TYR A 149 -14.37 2.70 7.52
C TYR A 149 -15.50 3.59 6.97
N PHE A 150 -16.24 4.22 7.86
CA PHE A 150 -17.36 5.09 7.48
C PHE A 150 -17.12 6.51 7.97
N ASP A 151 -17.63 7.46 7.22
CA ASP A 151 -17.65 8.89 7.54
C ASP A 151 -16.29 9.46 7.96
N PRO A 152 -15.22 9.23 7.18
CA PRO A 152 -13.87 9.62 7.56
C PRO A 152 -13.68 11.13 7.54
N THR A 153 -12.68 11.60 8.30
CA THR A 153 -12.12 12.93 8.16
C THR A 153 -10.77 12.83 7.47
N PHE A 154 -10.61 13.48 6.32
CA PHE A 154 -9.35 13.53 5.58
C PHE A 154 -8.65 14.88 5.79
N ASN A 155 -7.32 14.81 5.86
CA ASN A 155 -6.44 15.95 5.70
C ASN A 155 -6.11 16.10 4.21
N ILE A 156 -6.67 17.10 3.55
CA ILE A 156 -6.43 17.41 2.14
C ILE A 156 -5.49 18.61 2.05
N ASN A 157 -4.24 18.36 1.69
CA ASN A 157 -3.21 19.42 1.55
C ASN A 157 -3.12 20.33 2.79
N GLY A 158 -3.19 19.76 3.99
CA GLY A 158 -3.11 20.48 5.26
C GLY A 158 -4.45 20.98 5.82
N LYS A 159 -5.58 20.74 5.12
CA LYS A 159 -6.92 21.13 5.59
C LYS A 159 -7.77 19.90 5.86
N ARG A 160 -8.29 19.79 7.08
CA ARG A 160 -9.17 18.68 7.48
C ARG A 160 -10.59 18.91 6.98
N LYS A 161 -11.20 17.84 6.42
CA LYS A 161 -12.57 17.83 5.94
C LYS A 161 -13.21 16.48 6.23
N SER A 162 -14.39 16.50 6.85
CA SER A 162 -15.21 15.31 7.07
C SER A 162 -16.07 14.99 5.85
N PHE A 163 -16.22 13.71 5.59
CA PHE A 163 -17.00 13.17 4.48
C PHE A 163 -18.07 12.22 5.02
N LYS A 164 -19.09 11.96 4.22
CA LYS A 164 -20.08 10.93 4.43
C LYS A 164 -19.88 9.81 3.43
N GLY A 165 -19.84 8.57 3.90
CA GLY A 165 -19.71 7.40 3.04
C GLY A 165 -18.57 6.48 3.43
N TYR A 166 -18.28 5.52 2.55
CA TYR A 166 -17.29 4.48 2.79
C TYR A 166 -15.87 4.96 2.41
N ASN A 167 -14.93 4.73 3.32
CA ASN A 167 -13.56 5.25 3.22
C ASN A 167 -12.86 4.90 1.90
N ALA A 168 -12.89 3.63 1.48
CA ALA A 168 -12.20 3.22 0.27
C ALA A 168 -12.80 3.86 -1.00
N ASP A 169 -14.13 4.04 -1.05
CA ASP A 169 -14.80 4.72 -2.17
C ASP A 169 -14.37 6.18 -2.23
N LEU A 170 -14.40 6.86 -1.09
CA LEU A 170 -14.03 8.28 -0.97
C LEU A 170 -12.55 8.52 -1.31
N LEU A 171 -11.63 7.61 -0.89
CA LEU A 171 -10.23 7.69 -1.30
C LEU A 171 -10.05 7.47 -2.80
N THR A 172 -10.81 6.52 -3.36
CA THR A 172 -10.80 6.26 -4.81
C THR A 172 -11.26 7.49 -5.60
N ASP A 173 -12.33 8.16 -5.14
CA ASP A 173 -12.81 9.41 -5.75
C ASP A 173 -11.76 10.52 -5.70
N GLN A 174 -11.05 10.67 -4.57
CA GLN A 174 -9.95 11.63 -4.46
C GLN A 174 -8.81 11.30 -5.44
N ALA A 175 -8.44 10.02 -5.54
CA ALA A 175 -7.41 9.56 -6.47
C ALA A 175 -7.80 9.81 -7.93
N ILE A 176 -9.01 9.45 -8.34
CA ILE A 176 -9.54 9.68 -9.69
C ILE A 176 -9.61 11.19 -10.00
N SER A 177 -10.08 11.99 -9.05
CA SER A 177 -10.15 13.44 -9.21
C SER A 177 -8.76 14.04 -9.51
N TRP A 178 -7.74 13.62 -8.76
CA TRP A 178 -6.37 14.07 -8.99
C TRP A 178 -5.80 13.56 -10.31
N LEU A 179 -5.99 12.28 -10.64
CA LEU A 179 -5.57 11.71 -11.93
C LEU A 179 -6.16 12.49 -13.11
N ASN A 180 -7.45 12.84 -13.04
CA ASN A 180 -8.12 13.66 -14.06
C ASN A 180 -7.52 15.07 -14.18
N GLN A 181 -6.97 15.63 -13.10
CA GLN A 181 -6.32 16.94 -13.13
C GLN A 181 -4.94 16.88 -13.80
N VAL A 182 -4.13 15.84 -13.49
CA VAL A 182 -2.76 15.72 -14.01
C VAL A 182 -2.71 15.18 -15.43
N SER A 183 -3.75 14.46 -15.86
CA SER A 183 -3.85 13.86 -17.20
C SER A 183 -4.49 14.76 -18.27
N LYS A 184 -4.83 16.01 -17.95
CA LYS A 184 -5.50 16.92 -18.89
C LYS A 184 -4.69 17.13 -20.17
N PRO A 185 -5.33 17.04 -21.36
CA PRO A 185 -4.63 17.10 -22.66
C PRO A 185 -3.83 18.38 -22.92
N ASN A 186 -4.25 19.50 -22.30
CA ASN A 186 -3.70 20.83 -22.54
C ASN A 186 -2.52 21.21 -21.63
N LYS A 187 -2.08 20.34 -20.73
CA LYS A 187 -0.87 20.54 -19.91
C LYS A 187 0.32 19.86 -20.55
N LYS A 188 1.53 20.43 -20.43
CA LYS A 188 2.76 19.69 -20.74
C LYS A 188 2.66 18.34 -20.05
N LYS A 189 2.69 17.25 -20.83
CA LYS A 189 2.59 15.88 -20.32
C LYS A 189 3.81 15.58 -19.44
N LYS A 190 3.67 15.87 -18.15
CA LYS A 190 4.63 15.41 -17.14
C LYS A 190 4.19 14.00 -16.71
N PRO A 191 5.13 13.10 -16.46
CA PRO A 191 4.79 11.83 -15.83
C PRO A 191 4.25 12.08 -14.43
N PHE A 192 3.48 11.13 -13.92
CA PHE A 192 2.98 11.21 -12.54
C PHE A 192 3.28 9.93 -11.76
N PHE A 193 3.37 10.10 -10.46
CA PHE A 193 3.40 9.05 -9.46
C PHE A 193 2.22 9.25 -8.50
N LEU A 194 1.43 8.22 -8.29
CA LEU A 194 0.34 8.20 -7.31
C LEU A 194 0.50 6.99 -6.40
N GLN A 195 0.53 7.21 -5.09
CA GLN A 195 0.38 6.14 -4.11
C GLN A 195 -1.00 6.22 -3.46
N ILE A 196 -1.72 5.09 -3.47
CA ILE A 196 -3.02 4.93 -2.81
C ILE A 196 -2.85 3.90 -1.71
N GLY A 197 -3.07 4.29 -0.46
CA GLY A 197 -3.00 3.40 0.70
C GLY A 197 -4.39 3.21 1.32
N TYR A 198 -5.04 2.10 1.03
CA TYR A 198 -6.34 1.79 1.64
C TYR A 198 -6.20 1.36 3.09
N LYS A 199 -7.25 1.58 3.90
CA LYS A 199 -7.46 0.94 5.19
C LYS A 199 -7.95 -0.50 5.03
N ALA A 200 -8.73 -0.78 4.00
CA ALA A 200 -9.24 -2.12 3.73
C ALA A 200 -8.07 -3.07 3.36
N VAL A 201 -8.03 -4.27 3.91
CA VAL A 201 -9.07 -4.97 4.67
C VAL A 201 -8.76 -5.11 6.17
N HIS A 202 -8.04 -4.17 6.76
CA HIS A 202 -7.62 -4.18 8.17
C HIS A 202 -8.82 -4.28 9.14
N TYR A 203 -8.58 -4.83 10.32
CA TYR A 203 -9.56 -4.81 11.43
C TYR A 203 -10.17 -3.40 11.62
N PRO A 204 -11.47 -3.26 11.93
CA PRO A 204 -12.46 -4.29 12.28
C PRO A 204 -13.21 -4.95 11.11
N PHE A 205 -12.63 -5.03 9.91
CA PHE A 205 -13.15 -5.79 8.76
C PHE A 205 -14.56 -5.38 8.31
N GLN A 206 -14.86 -4.10 8.33
CA GLN A 206 -16.19 -3.61 7.96
C GLN A 206 -16.30 -3.43 6.43
N PRO A 207 -17.04 -4.29 5.74
CA PRO A 207 -17.28 -4.14 4.30
C PRO A 207 -18.25 -2.99 4.01
N PRO A 208 -18.24 -2.45 2.78
CA PRO A 208 -19.30 -1.53 2.37
C PRO A 208 -20.66 -2.27 2.31
N PRO A 209 -21.81 -1.59 2.54
CA PRO A 209 -23.13 -2.22 2.57
C PRO A 209 -23.44 -3.10 1.35
N ARG A 210 -22.96 -2.72 0.15
CA ARG A 210 -23.14 -3.49 -1.08
C ARG A 210 -22.46 -4.86 -1.09
N HIS A 211 -21.56 -5.14 -0.15
CA HIS A 211 -20.82 -6.40 -0.02
C HIS A 211 -21.01 -7.09 1.32
N ALA A 212 -21.75 -6.50 2.26
CA ALA A 212 -21.88 -6.98 3.63
C ALA A 212 -22.36 -8.45 3.71
N GLU A 213 -23.33 -8.81 2.84
CA GLU A 213 -23.93 -10.15 2.84
C GLU A 213 -23.41 -11.07 1.74
N ARG A 214 -22.39 -10.62 0.95
CA ARG A 214 -21.98 -11.36 -0.25
C ARG A 214 -21.55 -12.81 0.01
N TYR A 215 -20.94 -13.06 1.16
CA TYR A 215 -20.41 -14.37 1.56
C TYR A 215 -20.92 -14.85 2.91
N SER A 216 -22.08 -14.32 3.37
CA SER A 216 -22.64 -14.64 4.70
C SER A 216 -23.03 -16.11 4.86
N ASP A 217 -23.32 -16.82 3.74
CA ASP A 217 -23.63 -18.23 3.68
C ASP A 217 -22.41 -19.13 3.45
N LYS A 218 -21.23 -18.54 3.27
CA LYS A 218 -20.01 -19.29 2.98
C LYS A 218 -19.23 -19.63 4.24
N LYS A 219 -18.63 -20.81 4.22
CA LYS A 219 -17.75 -21.28 5.28
C LYS A 219 -16.31 -21.20 4.80
N ILE A 220 -15.45 -20.66 5.63
CA ILE A 220 -14.00 -20.61 5.39
C ILE A 220 -13.37 -21.69 6.23
N ASP A 221 -12.58 -22.56 5.60
CA ASP A 221 -11.75 -23.50 6.33
C ASP A 221 -10.57 -22.78 6.97
N TYR A 222 -10.33 -23.07 8.23
CA TYR A 222 -9.18 -22.51 8.93
C TYR A 222 -7.89 -23.11 8.37
N PRO A 223 -6.86 -22.29 8.13
CA PRO A 223 -5.56 -22.83 7.73
C PRO A 223 -4.98 -23.72 8.83
N GLU A 224 -4.24 -24.76 8.45
CA GLU A 224 -3.60 -25.69 9.39
C GLU A 224 -2.75 -24.97 10.45
N THR A 225 -2.12 -23.86 10.06
CA THR A 225 -1.32 -23.01 10.96
C THR A 225 -2.12 -22.31 12.05
N MET A 226 -3.46 -22.28 11.97
CA MET A 226 -4.34 -21.80 13.04
C MET A 226 -4.69 -22.84 14.09
N ALA A 227 -4.29 -24.10 13.91
CA ALA A 227 -4.54 -25.13 14.91
C ALA A 227 -3.86 -24.76 16.23
N ASN A 228 -4.66 -24.64 17.32
CA ASN A 228 -4.17 -24.30 18.65
C ASN A 228 -3.56 -25.53 19.33
N THR A 229 -2.53 -26.13 18.72
CA THR A 229 -1.86 -27.33 19.19
C THR A 229 -0.45 -27.02 19.68
N GLU A 230 0.04 -27.82 20.61
CA GLU A 230 1.43 -27.72 21.10
C GLU A 230 2.43 -27.86 19.96
N GLU A 231 2.14 -28.71 18.97
CA GLU A 231 2.98 -28.92 17.79
C GLU A 231 3.20 -27.63 17.01
N ASN A 232 2.17 -26.82 16.80
CA ASN A 232 2.27 -25.52 16.11
C ASN A 232 3.16 -24.52 16.86
N TYR A 233 3.32 -24.68 18.16
CA TYR A 233 4.06 -23.72 18.98
C TYR A 233 5.46 -24.17 19.38
N GLN A 234 5.75 -25.48 19.31
CA GLN A 234 7.02 -26.02 19.84
C GLN A 234 8.28 -25.42 19.19
N THR A 235 8.20 -25.03 17.91
CA THR A 235 9.30 -24.41 17.16
C THR A 235 9.30 -22.90 17.22
N GLN A 236 8.27 -22.29 17.81
CA GLN A 236 8.15 -20.83 17.92
C GLN A 236 8.99 -20.28 19.07
N SER A 237 9.38 -19.02 18.94
CA SER A 237 10.08 -18.31 20.01
C SER A 237 9.22 -18.18 21.28
N ASN A 238 9.86 -18.08 22.45
CA ASN A 238 9.15 -17.99 23.73
C ASN A 238 8.13 -16.85 23.78
N TRP A 239 8.46 -15.69 23.22
CA TRP A 239 7.56 -14.55 23.24
C TRP A 239 6.29 -14.76 22.40
N ILE A 240 6.32 -15.58 21.35
CA ILE A 240 5.13 -15.97 20.59
C ILE A 240 4.30 -16.95 21.42
N ARG A 241 4.94 -17.94 22.04
CA ARG A 241 4.26 -18.92 22.90
C ARG A 241 3.57 -18.27 24.09
N GLU A 242 4.21 -17.29 24.70
CA GLU A 242 3.64 -16.53 25.83
C GLU A 242 2.45 -15.67 25.41
N ARG A 243 2.41 -15.19 24.16
CA ARG A 243 1.30 -14.41 23.63
C ARG A 243 0.10 -15.24 23.17
N ARG A 244 0.23 -16.55 23.10
CA ARG A 244 -0.87 -17.47 22.74
C ARG A 244 -2.14 -17.21 23.55
N TYR A 245 -2.00 -16.92 24.81
CA TYR A 245 -3.09 -16.64 25.76
C TYR A 245 -3.33 -15.15 26.02
N GLY A 246 -2.72 -14.29 25.25
CA GLY A 246 -2.89 -12.84 25.38
C GLY A 246 -3.98 -12.28 24.47
N ILE A 247 -4.29 -10.99 24.64
CA ILE A 247 -5.33 -10.27 23.89
C ILE A 247 -5.19 -10.36 22.37
N HIS A 248 -4.00 -10.66 21.86
CA HIS A 248 -3.73 -10.88 20.43
C HIS A 248 -3.53 -12.33 20.08
N GLY A 249 -3.85 -13.24 21.00
CA GLY A 249 -3.72 -14.67 20.79
C GLY A 249 -5.03 -15.33 20.38
N ILE A 250 -4.97 -16.65 20.16
CA ILE A 250 -6.11 -17.47 19.69
C ILE A 250 -7.28 -17.43 20.68
N ASP A 251 -7.01 -17.45 21.99
CA ASP A 251 -8.07 -17.42 23.00
C ASP A 251 -8.95 -16.18 22.92
N HIS A 252 -8.39 -15.05 22.49
CA HIS A 252 -9.15 -13.83 22.24
C HIS A 252 -10.08 -13.99 21.03
N MET A 253 -9.66 -14.67 19.98
CA MET A 253 -10.47 -14.96 18.79
C MET A 253 -11.58 -15.96 19.09
N GLU A 254 -11.27 -17.04 19.84
CA GLU A 254 -12.22 -18.11 20.20
C GLU A 254 -13.32 -17.64 21.15
N THR A 255 -13.04 -16.68 22.02
CA THR A 255 -14.01 -16.16 23.00
C THR A 255 -15.00 -15.13 22.43
N GLY A 256 -14.92 -14.80 21.16
CA GLY A 256 -15.77 -13.78 20.54
C GLY A 256 -15.53 -12.38 21.05
N ALA A 257 -14.41 -12.15 21.72
CA ALA A 257 -14.04 -10.83 22.26
C ALA A 257 -13.77 -9.79 21.16
N LEU A 258 -13.79 -10.19 19.91
CA LEU A 258 -13.75 -9.31 18.74
C LEU A 258 -15.00 -8.40 18.62
N ASP A 259 -16.11 -8.76 19.28
CA ASP A 259 -17.34 -7.94 19.30
C ASP A 259 -17.32 -6.84 20.37
N LYS A 260 -16.29 -6.82 21.23
CA LYS A 260 -16.13 -5.76 22.23
C LYS A 260 -14.93 -4.93 21.83
N ASP A 261 -15.18 -3.66 21.49
CA ASP A 261 -14.11 -2.68 21.26
C ASP A 261 -12.99 -2.87 22.30
N PRO A 262 -11.78 -3.25 21.88
CA PRO A 262 -10.67 -3.19 22.81
C PRO A 262 -10.38 -1.71 23.09
N VAL A 263 -10.52 -1.32 24.32
CA VAL A 263 -10.20 0.00 24.87
C VAL A 263 -8.78 0.41 24.52
#